data_501d4b5c04e9535f3be504bdc301e391
#
_entry.id   501d4b5c04e9535f3be504bdc301e391
#
_cell.length_a   1.000
_cell.length_b   1.000
_cell.length_c   1.000
_cell.angle_alpha   90.00
_cell.angle_beta   90.00
_cell.angle_gamma   90.00
#
_symmetry.space_group_name_H-M   'P 1'
#
loop_
_entity.id
_entity.type
_entity.pdbx_description
1 polymer ?
#
loop_
_entity_poly.entity_id
_entity_poly.type
_entity_poly.pdbx_seq_one_letter_code
_entity_poly.pdbx_strand_id
1 'polypeptide(L)'
;MYYVSTRDHSLQYTPAQAIAQGLSRDGGLFLPVSIPKLPEGALKKMTGMTYQQRAQYIMSLYLEDFTAEELGQFAEKAYGPDKFDTPAVAPLKKVDDGTYCLELWHGPTCAFKDMALQMLPYLLTASLKKNQEEKTVCILVATSGDTGKAALEGFKDVDHTKIMVFYPKDGVSDIQQLQMATQEGANVGVSAVVGNFDDAQTGVKTLFSDESLREELAQRGYFLSSANSINWGRVLPQIVYYISAYCDLLAQGAVTEGEPVNFCVPTGNFGNILSAFYAKEMGLPIGRLLCASNSNNVLTDFIATGKYDRNRPFYNTVSPSMDILISSNLERLLYLLSGGDDKLVAGYMKELSDTGCYQVSEEMRKKIQSVFVGGFSSEAETEATIGKMMDEHKYLIDTHTAVAFHVLEQYRKETGDQTKTVVASTASPFKFCDAVLDALNVTDKATGTALLDQLAEVSGMPAPQPLATLKDKQVRFTSWTEKEQMRAVVTDFLK
;
A
#
# COMPACT_ATOMS: atom_id res chain seq x y z
N MET A 1 -12.00 -5.10 21.39
CA MET A 1 -10.55 -5.01 21.12
C MET A 1 -10.10 -3.56 21.24
N TYR A 2 -8.96 -3.30 21.88
CA TYR A 2 -8.37 -1.96 21.96
C TYR A 2 -7.16 -1.85 21.04
N TYR A 3 -6.78 -0.62 20.78
CA TYR A 3 -5.60 -0.23 20.00
C TYR A 3 -4.66 0.59 20.85
N VAL A 4 -3.37 0.48 20.58
CA VAL A 4 -2.30 1.21 21.28
C VAL A 4 -1.36 1.84 20.26
N SER A 5 -0.53 2.79 20.72
CA SER A 5 0.59 3.30 19.93
C SER A 5 1.81 2.38 20.05
N THR A 6 2.58 2.27 18.98
CA THR A 6 3.88 1.59 18.98
C THR A 6 4.92 2.23 19.90
N ARG A 7 4.72 3.48 20.33
CA ARG A 7 5.69 4.26 21.16
C ARG A 7 5.19 4.60 22.54
N ASP A 8 3.88 4.42 22.79
CA ASP A 8 3.25 4.58 24.10
C ASP A 8 2.00 3.72 24.18
N HIS A 9 2.09 2.57 24.84
CA HIS A 9 0.97 1.66 25.02
C HIS A 9 0.12 1.93 26.26
N SER A 10 0.41 2.98 27.04
CA SER A 10 -0.34 3.35 28.23
C SER A 10 -1.76 3.82 27.92
N LEU A 11 -1.98 4.39 26.72
CA LEU A 11 -3.27 4.86 26.27
C LEU A 11 -3.94 3.83 25.35
N GLN A 12 -5.20 3.54 25.64
CA GLN A 12 -6.01 2.62 24.84
C GLN A 12 -7.04 3.40 24.01
N TYR A 13 -7.19 2.99 22.78
CA TYR A 13 -8.10 3.58 21.81
C TYR A 13 -9.10 2.54 21.31
N THR A 14 -10.31 2.95 20.97
CA THR A 14 -11.22 2.10 20.19
C THR A 14 -10.74 2.00 18.75
N PRO A 15 -11.18 0.99 17.97
CA PRO A 15 -10.87 0.93 16.54
C PRO A 15 -11.26 2.21 15.80
N ALA A 16 -12.45 2.76 16.07
CA ALA A 16 -12.91 4.00 15.46
C ALA A 16 -12.03 5.21 15.82
N GLN A 17 -11.54 5.30 17.07
CA GLN A 17 -10.61 6.36 17.46
C GLN A 17 -9.27 6.25 16.72
N ALA A 18 -8.71 5.03 16.62
CA ALA A 18 -7.44 4.79 15.94
C ALA A 18 -7.51 5.11 14.44
N ILE A 19 -8.62 4.73 13.76
CA ILE A 19 -8.83 5.02 12.33
C ILE A 19 -9.05 6.52 12.10
N ALA A 20 -9.88 7.17 12.90
CA ALA A 20 -10.17 8.60 12.75
C ALA A 20 -8.92 9.46 12.97
N GLN A 21 -8.12 9.13 13.97
CA GLN A 21 -6.88 9.84 14.29
C GLN A 21 -5.75 9.53 13.28
N GLY A 22 -5.66 8.28 12.80
CA GLY A 22 -4.70 7.81 11.80
C GLY A 22 -3.27 7.67 12.29
N LEU A 23 -2.75 8.61 13.08
CA LEU A 23 -1.42 8.63 13.69
C LEU A 23 -1.55 9.02 15.16
N SER A 24 -0.83 8.35 16.05
CA SER A 24 -0.83 8.71 17.46
C SER A 24 -0.14 10.06 17.71
N ARG A 25 -0.55 10.74 18.80
CA ARG A 25 0.00 12.06 19.18
C ARG A 25 1.49 12.03 19.51
N ASP A 26 1.99 10.89 19.95
CA ASP A 26 3.41 10.63 20.21
C ASP A 26 4.22 10.31 18.94
N GLY A 27 3.56 10.34 17.77
CA GLY A 27 4.13 10.00 16.47
C GLY A 27 4.24 8.50 16.19
N GLY A 28 3.78 7.65 17.12
CA GLY A 28 3.71 6.21 16.96
C GLY A 28 2.52 5.76 16.10
N LEU A 29 2.55 4.52 15.65
CA LEU A 29 1.54 3.93 14.79
C LEU A 29 0.53 3.12 15.61
N PHE A 30 -0.76 3.24 15.28
CA PHE A 30 -1.78 2.42 15.91
C PHE A 30 -1.73 0.97 15.43
N LEU A 31 -1.90 0.04 16.39
CA LEU A 31 -2.09 -1.39 16.13
C LEU A 31 -2.99 -2.00 17.21
N PRO A 32 -3.66 -3.15 16.93
CA PRO A 32 -4.47 -3.82 17.93
C PRO A 32 -3.59 -4.44 19.05
N VAL A 33 -4.07 -4.44 20.27
CA VAL A 33 -3.35 -5.03 21.44
C VAL A 33 -3.14 -6.53 21.32
N SER A 34 -3.94 -7.20 20.49
CA SER A 34 -3.82 -8.62 20.18
C SER A 34 -4.25 -8.90 18.75
N ILE A 35 -3.66 -9.92 18.14
CA ILE A 35 -4.02 -10.37 16.79
C ILE A 35 -5.03 -11.51 16.93
N PRO A 36 -6.26 -11.35 16.41
CA PRO A 36 -7.29 -12.37 16.48
C PRO A 36 -6.86 -13.62 15.70
N LYS A 37 -7.15 -14.80 16.24
CA LYS A 37 -6.88 -16.06 15.53
C LYS A 37 -8.11 -16.46 14.71
N LEU A 38 -7.86 -17.01 13.52
CA LEU A 38 -8.90 -17.62 12.71
C LEU A 38 -9.40 -18.89 13.43
N PRO A 39 -10.72 -19.06 13.61
CA PRO A 39 -11.27 -20.30 14.15
C PRO A 39 -10.93 -21.50 13.27
N GLU A 40 -10.90 -22.68 13.87
CA GLU A 40 -10.74 -23.95 13.14
C GLU A 40 -11.81 -24.07 12.02
N GLY A 41 -11.37 -24.50 10.83
CA GLY A 41 -12.23 -24.61 9.64
C GLY A 41 -12.66 -23.30 9.00
N ALA A 42 -12.23 -22.13 9.52
CA ALA A 42 -12.59 -20.83 8.95
C ALA A 42 -12.11 -20.66 7.50
N LEU A 43 -10.90 -21.12 7.19
CA LEU A 43 -10.35 -21.06 5.82
C LEU A 43 -11.21 -21.85 4.84
N LYS A 44 -11.59 -23.08 5.21
CA LYS A 44 -12.48 -23.92 4.40
C LYS A 44 -13.87 -23.28 4.22
N LYS A 45 -14.43 -22.67 5.26
CA LYS A 45 -15.70 -21.95 5.15
C LYS A 45 -15.58 -20.78 4.18
N MET A 46 -14.47 -20.03 4.22
CA MET A 46 -14.24 -18.87 3.37
C MET A 46 -14.02 -19.20 1.89
N THR A 47 -13.72 -20.47 1.51
CA THR A 47 -13.61 -20.85 0.09
C THR A 47 -14.92 -20.61 -0.70
N GLY A 48 -16.08 -20.74 -0.04
CA GLY A 48 -17.39 -20.49 -0.64
C GLY A 48 -17.89 -19.04 -0.52
N MET A 49 -17.10 -18.13 0.04
CA MET A 49 -17.48 -16.73 0.22
C MET A 49 -16.97 -15.85 -0.93
N THR A 50 -17.74 -14.80 -1.25
CA THR A 50 -17.26 -13.71 -2.11
C THR A 50 -16.15 -12.93 -1.41
N TYR A 51 -15.39 -12.11 -2.17
CA TYR A 51 -14.36 -11.23 -1.58
C TYR A 51 -14.97 -10.29 -0.52
N GLN A 52 -16.14 -9.70 -0.80
CA GLN A 52 -16.85 -8.81 0.12
C GLN A 52 -17.22 -9.51 1.43
N GLN A 53 -17.70 -10.74 1.37
CA GLN A 53 -18.02 -11.54 2.55
C GLN A 53 -16.77 -11.90 3.36
N ARG A 54 -15.65 -12.24 2.69
CA ARG A 54 -14.36 -12.46 3.34
C ARG A 54 -13.88 -11.18 4.02
N ALA A 55 -13.98 -10.02 3.36
CA ALA A 55 -13.62 -8.72 3.90
C ALA A 55 -14.44 -8.37 5.15
N GLN A 56 -15.78 -8.52 5.08
CA GLN A 56 -16.66 -8.34 6.22
C GLN A 56 -16.24 -9.22 7.41
N TYR A 57 -16.03 -10.52 7.16
CA TYR A 57 -15.69 -11.49 8.20
C TYR A 57 -14.36 -11.15 8.86
N ILE A 58 -13.30 -10.91 8.07
CA ILE A 58 -11.95 -10.64 8.59
C ILE A 58 -11.93 -9.30 9.33
N MET A 59 -12.51 -8.24 8.77
CA MET A 59 -12.52 -6.94 9.42
C MET A 59 -13.33 -6.93 10.72
N SER A 60 -14.41 -7.72 10.83
CA SER A 60 -15.19 -7.83 12.07
C SER A 60 -14.40 -8.39 13.25
N LEU A 61 -13.33 -9.16 13.00
CA LEU A 61 -12.44 -9.66 14.04
C LEU A 61 -11.58 -8.56 14.69
N TYR A 62 -11.38 -7.45 13.98
CA TYR A 62 -10.56 -6.32 14.44
C TYR A 62 -11.37 -5.10 14.88
N LEU A 63 -12.54 -4.90 14.29
CA LEU A 63 -13.36 -3.69 14.43
C LEU A 63 -14.62 -3.95 15.25
N GLU A 64 -14.46 -4.25 16.55
CA GLU A 64 -15.55 -4.64 17.45
C GLU A 64 -16.57 -3.52 17.72
N ASP A 65 -16.24 -2.28 17.46
CA ASP A 65 -17.14 -1.13 17.57
C ASP A 65 -17.94 -0.85 16.28
N PHE A 66 -17.72 -1.67 15.23
CA PHE A 66 -18.53 -1.69 14.02
C PHE A 66 -19.42 -2.92 13.98
N THR A 67 -20.67 -2.77 13.53
CA THR A 67 -21.55 -3.93 13.36
C THR A 67 -21.18 -4.72 12.10
N ALA A 68 -21.52 -6.01 12.09
CA ALA A 68 -21.30 -6.84 10.90
C ALA A 68 -22.08 -6.30 9.68
N GLU A 69 -23.24 -5.69 9.89
CA GLU A 69 -24.04 -5.06 8.84
C GLU A 69 -23.34 -3.83 8.27
N GLU A 70 -22.82 -2.93 9.11
CA GLU A 70 -22.02 -1.76 8.65
C GLU A 70 -20.85 -2.23 7.79
N LEU A 71 -20.05 -3.19 8.28
CA LEU A 71 -18.87 -3.71 7.56
C LEU A 71 -19.25 -4.40 6.25
N GLY A 72 -20.38 -5.12 6.22
CA GLY A 72 -20.91 -5.73 5.00
C GLY A 72 -21.28 -4.68 3.96
N GLN A 73 -22.01 -3.64 4.36
CA GLN A 73 -22.38 -2.53 3.48
C GLN A 73 -21.15 -1.79 2.95
N PHE A 74 -20.12 -1.60 3.78
CA PHE A 74 -18.87 -0.97 3.36
C PHE A 74 -18.12 -1.85 2.35
N ALA A 75 -18.06 -3.16 2.58
CA ALA A 75 -17.41 -4.11 1.68
C ALA A 75 -18.11 -4.16 0.30
N GLU A 76 -19.44 -4.18 0.27
CA GLU A 76 -20.21 -4.15 -0.99
C GLU A 76 -19.96 -2.86 -1.78
N LYS A 77 -19.90 -1.71 -1.11
CA LYS A 77 -19.63 -0.41 -1.75
C LYS A 77 -18.17 -0.25 -2.17
N ALA A 78 -17.22 -0.76 -1.37
CA ALA A 78 -15.80 -0.62 -1.63
C ALA A 78 -15.31 -1.56 -2.74
N TYR A 79 -15.88 -2.77 -2.82
CA TYR A 79 -15.42 -3.85 -3.69
C TYR A 79 -16.49 -4.32 -4.68
N GLY A 80 -17.50 -3.49 -4.92
CA GLY A 80 -18.57 -3.77 -5.87
C GLY A 80 -18.17 -3.61 -7.34
N PRO A 81 -19.04 -4.02 -8.28
CA PRO A 81 -18.78 -4.00 -9.71
C PRO A 81 -18.62 -2.59 -10.30
N ASP A 82 -19.07 -1.55 -9.59
CA ASP A 82 -18.85 -0.15 -9.98
C ASP A 82 -17.39 0.32 -9.72
N LYS A 83 -16.63 -0.46 -8.95
CA LYS A 83 -15.26 -0.14 -8.53
C LYS A 83 -14.24 -1.12 -9.09
N PHE A 84 -14.56 -2.40 -9.14
CA PHE A 84 -13.65 -3.45 -9.59
C PHE A 84 -14.17 -4.12 -10.85
N ASP A 85 -13.31 -4.32 -11.84
CA ASP A 85 -13.64 -4.88 -13.15
C ASP A 85 -13.80 -6.41 -13.14
N THR A 86 -13.53 -7.05 -11.99
CA THR A 86 -13.70 -8.49 -11.80
C THR A 86 -14.42 -8.80 -10.47
N PRO A 87 -15.38 -9.77 -10.46
CA PRO A 87 -16.04 -10.19 -9.23
C PRO A 87 -15.10 -10.79 -8.19
N ALA A 88 -13.94 -11.31 -8.61
CA ALA A 88 -12.91 -11.83 -7.72
C ALA A 88 -12.19 -10.73 -6.93
N VAL A 89 -12.28 -9.46 -7.36
CA VAL A 89 -11.64 -8.26 -6.79
C VAL A 89 -10.11 -8.35 -6.80
N ALA A 90 -9.55 -9.44 -6.30
CA ALA A 90 -8.13 -9.77 -6.30
C ALA A 90 -7.92 -11.19 -6.87
N PRO A 91 -8.03 -11.37 -8.20
CA PRO A 91 -7.93 -12.69 -8.82
C PRO A 91 -6.54 -13.28 -8.68
N LEU A 92 -6.50 -14.60 -8.49
CA LEU A 92 -5.28 -15.38 -8.42
C LEU A 92 -5.04 -16.10 -9.75
N LYS A 93 -3.97 -15.73 -10.44
CA LYS A 93 -3.55 -16.32 -11.72
C LYS A 93 -2.42 -17.32 -11.51
N LYS A 94 -2.58 -18.51 -12.08
CA LYS A 94 -1.49 -19.48 -12.14
C LYS A 94 -0.50 -19.06 -13.23
N VAL A 95 0.78 -18.92 -12.87
CA VAL A 95 1.88 -18.61 -13.80
C VAL A 95 2.54 -19.91 -14.25
N ASP A 96 2.88 -20.75 -13.27
CA ASP A 96 3.43 -22.11 -13.46
C ASP A 96 2.96 -23.05 -12.34
N ASP A 97 3.48 -24.27 -12.26
CA ASP A 97 3.04 -25.26 -11.28
C ASP A 97 3.36 -24.89 -9.82
N GLY A 98 4.34 -24.01 -9.59
CA GLY A 98 4.77 -23.57 -8.26
C GLY A 98 4.49 -22.10 -7.98
N THR A 99 4.03 -21.32 -8.98
CA THR A 99 3.96 -19.87 -8.90
C THR A 99 2.59 -19.35 -9.29
N TYR A 100 2.04 -18.49 -8.44
CA TYR A 100 0.78 -17.80 -8.65
C TYR A 100 1.01 -16.30 -8.56
N CYS A 101 0.23 -15.52 -9.30
CA CYS A 101 0.23 -14.06 -9.28
C CYS A 101 -1.10 -13.57 -8.72
N LEU A 102 -1.06 -12.83 -7.61
CA LEU A 102 -2.23 -12.18 -7.01
C LEU A 102 -2.37 -10.79 -7.59
N GLU A 103 -3.30 -10.62 -8.51
CA GLU A 103 -3.53 -9.35 -9.20
C GLU A 103 -4.35 -8.40 -8.33
N LEU A 104 -3.71 -7.36 -7.80
CA LEU A 104 -4.30 -6.39 -6.87
C LEU A 104 -4.67 -5.05 -7.53
N TRP A 105 -4.70 -5.00 -8.85
CA TRP A 105 -4.82 -3.78 -9.64
C TRP A 105 -6.11 -3.67 -10.46
N HIS A 106 -7.12 -4.47 -10.15
CA HIS A 106 -8.43 -4.46 -10.81
C HIS A 106 -9.37 -3.34 -10.33
N GLY A 107 -8.90 -2.49 -9.44
CA GLY A 107 -9.65 -1.34 -8.92
C GLY A 107 -9.56 -0.10 -9.82
N PRO A 108 -10.24 0.99 -9.42
CA PRO A 108 -10.45 2.18 -10.26
C PRO A 108 -9.16 2.95 -10.59
N THR A 109 -8.06 2.70 -9.88
CA THR A 109 -6.78 3.38 -10.17
C THR A 109 -5.70 2.43 -10.65
N CYS A 110 -6.03 1.17 -10.84
CA CYS A 110 -5.15 0.13 -11.37
C CYS A 110 -3.88 -0.09 -10.52
N ALA A 111 -4.02 -0.01 -9.18
CA ALA A 111 -2.97 -0.30 -8.21
C ALA A 111 -3.55 -0.92 -6.93
N PHE A 112 -2.75 -1.74 -6.22
CA PHE A 112 -3.16 -2.42 -4.98
C PHE A 112 -3.67 -1.47 -3.88
N LYS A 113 -3.31 -0.22 -3.97
CA LYS A 113 -3.71 0.81 -3.01
C LYS A 113 -5.22 1.01 -2.98
N ASP A 114 -5.92 0.68 -4.07
CA ASP A 114 -7.38 0.64 -4.13
C ASP A 114 -7.98 -0.32 -3.11
N MET A 115 -7.33 -1.46 -2.86
CA MET A 115 -7.81 -2.48 -1.91
C MET A 115 -8.06 -1.90 -0.51
N ALA A 116 -7.30 -0.89 -0.11
CA ALA A 116 -7.51 -0.19 1.15
C ALA A 116 -8.17 1.18 1.00
N LEU A 117 -7.88 1.92 -0.08
CA LEU A 117 -8.37 3.29 -0.24
C LEU A 117 -9.80 3.38 -0.76
N GLN A 118 -10.37 2.30 -1.31
CA GLN A 118 -11.81 2.23 -1.55
C GLN A 118 -12.60 1.91 -0.26
N MET A 119 -11.98 1.26 0.74
CA MET A 119 -12.58 0.93 2.03
C MET A 119 -12.43 2.04 3.07
N LEU A 120 -11.26 2.69 3.12
CA LEU A 120 -10.92 3.68 4.16
C LEU A 120 -11.93 4.83 4.30
N PRO A 121 -12.51 5.40 3.23
CA PRO A 121 -13.50 6.47 3.37
C PRO A 121 -14.72 6.06 4.19
N TYR A 122 -15.23 4.85 4.00
CA TYR A 122 -16.36 4.32 4.78
C TYR A 122 -16.00 4.09 6.24
N LEU A 123 -14.84 3.48 6.48
CA LEU A 123 -14.33 3.29 7.85
C LEU A 123 -14.08 4.63 8.55
N LEU A 124 -13.49 5.61 7.85
CA LEU A 124 -13.17 6.91 8.41
C LEU A 124 -14.43 7.71 8.75
N THR A 125 -15.37 7.85 7.83
CA THR A 125 -16.61 8.60 8.06
C THR A 125 -17.48 7.99 9.15
N ALA A 126 -17.58 6.65 9.19
CA ALA A 126 -18.24 5.97 10.29
C ALA A 126 -17.50 6.14 11.63
N SER A 127 -16.17 6.14 11.62
CA SER A 127 -15.35 6.40 12.80
C SER A 127 -15.56 7.82 13.35
N LEU A 128 -15.61 8.83 12.48
CA LEU A 128 -15.90 10.21 12.88
C LEU A 128 -17.28 10.30 13.55
N LYS A 129 -18.30 9.69 12.95
CA LYS A 129 -19.64 9.65 13.52
C LYS A 129 -19.69 8.94 14.88
N LYS A 130 -19.00 7.79 15.04
CA LYS A 130 -18.92 7.06 16.32
C LYS A 130 -18.20 7.88 17.40
N ASN A 131 -17.22 8.69 17.01
CA ASN A 131 -16.49 9.61 17.91
C ASN A 131 -17.19 10.95 18.14
N GLN A 132 -18.38 11.17 17.55
CA GLN A 132 -19.13 12.44 17.62
C GLN A 132 -18.31 13.64 17.13
N GLU A 133 -17.44 13.43 16.11
CA GLU A 133 -16.66 14.51 15.49
C GLU A 133 -17.52 15.16 14.39
N GLU A 134 -17.82 16.46 14.57
CA GLU A 134 -18.65 17.23 13.66
C GLU A 134 -17.84 17.99 12.60
N LYS A 135 -16.52 18.11 12.82
CA LYS A 135 -15.65 18.83 11.87
C LYS A 135 -15.42 18.02 10.60
N THR A 136 -15.19 18.73 9.52
CA THR A 136 -14.75 18.13 8.25
C THR A 136 -13.28 17.75 8.33
N VAL A 137 -12.95 16.50 7.99
CA VAL A 137 -11.57 16.06 7.90
C VAL A 137 -10.94 16.57 6.60
N CYS A 138 -9.80 17.23 6.70
CA CYS A 138 -8.92 17.50 5.56
C CYS A 138 -7.77 16.49 5.52
N ILE A 139 -7.77 15.66 4.49
CA ILE A 139 -6.78 14.62 4.31
C ILE A 139 -5.63 15.19 3.47
N LEU A 140 -4.43 15.18 4.04
CA LEU A 140 -3.21 15.56 3.31
C LEU A 140 -2.42 14.32 2.93
N VAL A 141 -2.03 14.22 1.67
CA VAL A 141 -1.27 13.11 1.11
C VAL A 141 -0.06 13.63 0.35
N ALA A 142 1.13 13.19 0.73
CA ALA A 142 2.29 13.23 -0.16
C ALA A 142 2.41 11.89 -0.89
N THR A 143 2.69 11.93 -2.20
CA THR A 143 2.70 10.72 -3.03
C THR A 143 3.81 10.73 -4.07
N SER A 144 4.30 9.53 -4.40
CA SER A 144 5.10 9.24 -5.59
C SER A 144 4.24 8.75 -6.79
N GLY A 145 2.92 9.02 -6.78
CA GLY A 145 1.97 8.69 -7.85
C GLY A 145 0.76 7.90 -7.36
N ASP A 146 0.88 6.59 -7.20
CA ASP A 146 -0.24 5.66 -6.96
C ASP A 146 -1.08 5.96 -5.72
N THR A 147 -0.43 6.25 -4.58
CA THR A 147 -1.17 6.50 -3.33
C THR A 147 -2.04 7.74 -3.44
N GLY A 148 -1.53 8.80 -4.06
CA GLY A 148 -2.28 10.03 -4.26
C GLY A 148 -3.50 9.81 -5.12
N LYS A 149 -3.34 9.17 -6.28
CA LYS A 149 -4.47 8.88 -7.17
C LYS A 149 -5.51 7.98 -6.49
N ALA A 150 -5.08 6.91 -5.81
CA ALA A 150 -6.01 6.00 -5.14
C ALA A 150 -6.76 6.70 -3.99
N ALA A 151 -6.10 7.61 -3.25
CA ALA A 151 -6.73 8.40 -2.20
C ALA A 151 -7.74 9.41 -2.78
N LEU A 152 -7.38 10.12 -3.86
CA LEU A 152 -8.30 11.03 -4.55
C LEU A 152 -9.57 10.31 -5.02
N GLU A 153 -9.41 9.13 -5.62
CA GLU A 153 -10.54 8.34 -6.14
C GLU A 153 -11.42 7.79 -5.00
N GLY A 154 -10.79 7.31 -3.92
CA GLY A 154 -11.52 6.79 -2.76
C GLY A 154 -12.33 7.85 -2.02
N PHE A 155 -11.76 9.05 -1.86
CA PHE A 155 -12.40 10.15 -1.13
C PHE A 155 -13.20 11.10 -2.02
N LYS A 156 -13.26 10.86 -3.34
CA LYS A 156 -14.05 11.66 -4.27
C LYS A 156 -15.50 11.79 -3.79
N ASP A 157 -15.95 13.03 -3.58
CA ASP A 157 -17.31 13.40 -3.19
C ASP A 157 -17.84 12.71 -1.92
N VAL A 158 -16.94 12.28 -1.02
CA VAL A 158 -17.30 11.72 0.29
C VAL A 158 -17.64 12.86 1.25
N ASP A 159 -18.82 12.81 1.85
CA ASP A 159 -19.31 13.81 2.79
C ASP A 159 -18.36 14.01 3.98
N HIS A 160 -18.30 15.23 4.49
CA HIS A 160 -17.44 15.63 5.61
C HIS A 160 -15.94 15.34 5.38
N THR A 161 -15.52 15.26 4.13
CA THR A 161 -14.10 15.10 3.78
C THR A 161 -13.65 16.13 2.75
N LYS A 162 -12.41 16.55 2.87
CA LYS A 162 -11.63 17.26 1.86
C LYS A 162 -10.32 16.51 1.68
N ILE A 163 -9.78 16.45 0.49
CA ILE A 163 -8.49 15.81 0.24
C ILE A 163 -7.60 16.67 -0.63
N MET A 164 -6.37 16.91 -0.17
CA MET A 164 -5.32 17.59 -0.89
C MET A 164 -4.14 16.66 -1.10
N VAL A 165 -3.74 16.47 -2.34
CA VAL A 165 -2.62 15.64 -2.74
C VAL A 165 -1.48 16.49 -3.26
N PHE A 166 -0.28 16.25 -2.74
CA PHE A 166 0.97 16.83 -3.18
C PHE A 166 1.87 15.75 -3.81
N TYR A 167 2.41 16.01 -4.98
CA TYR A 167 3.33 15.10 -5.67
C TYR A 167 4.54 15.85 -6.24
N PRO A 168 5.72 15.23 -6.36
CA PRO A 168 6.89 15.87 -6.94
C PRO A 168 6.66 16.17 -8.43
N LYS A 169 6.95 17.41 -8.84
CA LYS A 169 6.64 17.91 -10.18
C LYS A 169 7.22 17.03 -11.32
N ASP A 170 8.42 16.49 -11.11
CA ASP A 170 9.14 15.70 -12.11
C ASP A 170 9.42 14.26 -11.61
N GLY A 171 8.63 13.77 -10.61
CA GLY A 171 8.90 12.49 -9.94
C GLY A 171 7.80 11.44 -10.06
N VAL A 172 6.90 11.56 -11.05
CA VAL A 172 5.82 10.59 -11.33
C VAL A 172 5.76 10.31 -12.83
N SER A 173 5.25 9.14 -13.24
CA SER A 173 5.06 8.85 -14.67
C SER A 173 3.99 9.77 -15.27
N ASP A 174 4.06 9.98 -16.61
CA ASP A 174 3.07 10.78 -17.35
C ASP A 174 1.64 10.29 -17.10
N ILE A 175 1.44 8.98 -17.07
CA ILE A 175 0.13 8.35 -16.82
C ILE A 175 -0.32 8.62 -15.38
N GLN A 176 0.55 8.51 -14.38
CA GLN A 176 0.22 8.82 -12.99
C GLN A 176 -0.10 10.31 -12.80
N GLN A 177 0.67 11.19 -13.43
CA GLN A 177 0.39 12.63 -13.41
C GLN A 177 -0.97 12.93 -14.01
N LEU A 178 -1.27 12.37 -15.19
CA LEU A 178 -2.55 12.57 -15.87
C LEU A 178 -3.72 12.00 -15.05
N GLN A 179 -3.56 10.85 -14.41
CA GLN A 179 -4.57 10.30 -13.50
C GLN A 179 -4.92 11.26 -12.35
N MET A 180 -3.95 11.98 -11.78
CA MET A 180 -4.18 12.96 -10.72
C MET A 180 -4.71 14.28 -11.29
N ALA A 181 -4.13 14.76 -12.39
CA ALA A 181 -4.53 16.03 -13.00
C ALA A 181 -5.96 16.04 -13.54
N THR A 182 -6.49 14.88 -13.91
CA THR A 182 -7.86 14.70 -14.40
C THR A 182 -8.87 14.28 -13.33
N GLN A 183 -8.45 14.20 -12.06
CA GLN A 183 -9.33 13.76 -10.98
C GLN A 183 -10.59 14.61 -10.87
N GLU A 184 -11.73 13.96 -10.85
CA GLU A 184 -13.04 14.55 -10.61
C GLU A 184 -13.36 14.64 -9.12
N GLY A 185 -14.38 15.40 -8.76
CA GLY A 185 -14.88 15.59 -7.40
C GLY A 185 -14.84 17.05 -6.95
N ALA A 186 -15.78 17.42 -6.09
CA ALA A 186 -15.91 18.79 -5.56
C ALA A 186 -15.04 19.03 -4.31
N ASN A 187 -14.60 17.93 -3.66
CA ASN A 187 -13.87 17.94 -2.39
C ASN A 187 -12.38 17.59 -2.55
N VAL A 188 -11.86 17.54 -3.79
CA VAL A 188 -10.49 17.13 -4.09
C VAL A 188 -9.63 18.30 -4.56
N GLY A 189 -8.36 18.32 -4.16
CA GLY A 189 -7.34 19.25 -4.61
C GLY A 189 -6.03 18.51 -4.92
N VAL A 190 -5.31 19.00 -5.92
CA VAL A 190 -4.03 18.43 -6.35
C VAL A 190 -3.06 19.56 -6.67
N SER A 191 -1.84 19.47 -6.17
CA SER A 191 -0.77 20.41 -6.52
C SER A 191 0.57 19.68 -6.66
N ALA A 192 1.31 19.98 -7.71
CA ALA A 192 2.70 19.57 -7.81
C ALA A 192 3.56 20.38 -6.84
N VAL A 193 4.64 19.80 -6.35
CA VAL A 193 5.65 20.46 -5.50
C VAL A 193 6.98 20.46 -6.25
N VAL A 194 7.62 21.61 -6.30
CA VAL A 194 8.98 21.71 -6.84
C VAL A 194 9.93 20.99 -5.91
N GLY A 195 10.67 20.02 -6.43
CA GLY A 195 11.55 19.13 -5.68
C GLY A 195 11.22 17.65 -5.88
N ASN A 196 11.75 16.81 -5.00
CA ASN A 196 11.54 15.36 -5.03
C ASN A 196 10.42 14.91 -4.07
N PHE A 197 10.20 13.58 -3.98
CA PHE A 197 9.19 13.02 -3.08
C PHE A 197 9.43 13.35 -1.59
N ASP A 198 10.70 13.38 -1.16
CA ASP A 198 11.03 13.71 0.23
C ASP A 198 10.70 15.17 0.57
N ASP A 199 10.79 16.08 -0.41
CA ASP A 199 10.35 17.47 -0.24
C ASP A 199 8.85 17.58 -0.04
N ALA A 200 8.06 16.90 -0.87
CA ALA A 200 6.61 16.85 -0.73
C ALA A 200 6.20 16.21 0.62
N GLN A 201 6.85 15.10 0.99
CA GLN A 201 6.57 14.40 2.26
C GLN A 201 6.95 15.25 3.48
N THR A 202 8.10 15.91 3.43
CA THR A 202 8.55 16.80 4.51
C THR A 202 7.61 17.99 4.65
N GLY A 203 7.17 18.58 3.53
CA GLY A 203 6.18 19.65 3.52
C GLY A 203 4.87 19.22 4.21
N VAL A 204 4.32 18.07 3.85
CA VAL A 204 3.11 17.53 4.50
C VAL A 204 3.33 17.27 6.00
N LYS A 205 4.47 16.70 6.40
CA LYS A 205 4.80 16.51 7.83
C LYS A 205 4.89 17.83 8.59
N THR A 206 5.46 18.85 7.98
CA THR A 206 5.52 20.22 8.55
C THR A 206 4.12 20.77 8.80
N LEU A 207 3.18 20.60 7.84
CA LEU A 207 1.79 21.01 8.01
C LEU A 207 1.09 20.28 9.16
N PHE A 208 1.35 18.98 9.33
CA PHE A 208 0.82 18.23 10.48
C PHE A 208 1.36 18.69 11.82
N SER A 209 2.60 19.21 11.86
CA SER A 209 3.26 19.70 13.09
C SER A 209 2.95 21.16 13.40
N ASP A 210 2.36 21.90 12.48
CA ASP A 210 2.08 23.32 12.61
C ASP A 210 0.86 23.55 13.49
N GLU A 211 1.10 23.92 14.77
CA GLU A 211 0.04 24.18 15.74
C GLU A 211 -0.84 25.36 15.33
N SER A 212 -0.24 26.42 14.76
CA SER A 212 -0.99 27.59 14.32
C SER A 212 -1.95 27.28 13.17
N LEU A 213 -1.53 26.40 12.25
CA LEU A 213 -2.40 25.90 11.19
C LEU A 213 -3.55 25.06 11.77
N ARG A 214 -3.24 24.18 12.71
CA ARG A 214 -4.28 23.34 13.35
C ARG A 214 -5.33 24.18 14.07
N GLU A 215 -4.92 25.22 14.80
CA GLU A 215 -5.85 26.15 15.46
C GLU A 215 -6.70 26.94 14.47
N GLU A 216 -6.08 27.47 13.41
CA GLU A 216 -6.78 28.16 12.32
C GLU A 216 -7.85 27.27 11.68
N LEU A 217 -7.47 26.04 11.31
CA LEU A 217 -8.39 25.09 10.69
C LEU A 217 -9.50 24.65 11.65
N ALA A 218 -9.18 24.45 12.93
CA ALA A 218 -10.17 24.07 13.95
C ALA A 218 -11.25 25.15 14.12
N GLN A 219 -10.88 26.45 14.09
CA GLN A 219 -11.81 27.57 14.13
C GLN A 219 -12.74 27.62 12.90
N ARG A 220 -12.27 27.08 11.78
CA ARG A 220 -13.02 27.00 10.51
C ARG A 220 -13.80 25.68 10.36
N GLY A 221 -13.82 24.82 11.39
CA GLY A 221 -14.53 23.56 11.38
C GLY A 221 -13.79 22.43 10.64
N TYR A 222 -12.46 22.52 10.51
CA TYR A 222 -11.63 21.47 9.89
C TYR A 222 -10.63 20.87 10.88
N PHE A 223 -10.18 19.66 10.60
CA PHE A 223 -8.97 19.09 11.20
C PHE A 223 -8.19 18.26 10.16
N LEU A 224 -6.89 18.06 10.41
CA LEU A 224 -6.01 17.33 9.50
C LEU A 224 -5.97 15.84 9.83
N SER A 225 -6.01 14.98 8.81
CA SER A 225 -5.76 13.55 8.91
C SER A 225 -4.96 13.06 7.70
N SER A 226 -4.47 11.83 7.76
CA SER A 226 -3.67 11.23 6.69
C SER A 226 -4.31 9.94 6.17
N ALA A 227 -4.29 9.77 4.85
CA ALA A 227 -4.62 8.53 4.19
C ALA A 227 -3.39 7.71 3.76
N ASN A 228 -2.20 8.02 4.26
CA ASN A 228 -0.98 7.25 4.00
C ASN A 228 -1.02 5.89 4.71
N SER A 229 -0.10 4.99 4.39
CA SER A 229 -0.05 3.63 4.93
C SER A 229 0.17 3.52 6.44
N ILE A 230 0.46 4.64 7.12
CA ILE A 230 0.56 4.73 8.57
C ILE A 230 -0.81 4.57 9.28
N ASN A 231 -1.92 4.93 8.62
CA ASN A 231 -3.25 4.71 9.18
C ASN A 231 -3.58 3.22 9.21
N TRP A 232 -4.09 2.73 10.36
CA TRP A 232 -4.51 1.32 10.52
C TRP A 232 -5.59 0.90 9.51
N GLY A 233 -6.51 1.82 9.19
CA GLY A 233 -7.52 1.60 8.15
C GLY A 233 -6.96 1.36 6.74
N ARG A 234 -5.63 1.56 6.55
CA ARG A 234 -4.90 1.18 5.34
C ARG A 234 -4.28 -0.22 5.43
N VAL A 235 -3.88 -0.67 6.61
CA VAL A 235 -3.27 -1.99 6.82
C VAL A 235 -4.33 -3.09 6.88
N LEU A 236 -5.40 -2.87 7.65
CA LEU A 236 -6.43 -3.88 7.90
C LEU A 236 -7.07 -4.46 6.62
N PRO A 237 -7.55 -3.65 5.63
CA PRO A 237 -8.15 -4.21 4.42
C PRO A 237 -7.17 -5.05 3.58
N GLN A 238 -5.86 -4.86 3.75
CA GLN A 238 -4.85 -5.61 3.03
C GLN A 238 -4.65 -7.04 3.58
N ILE A 239 -5.01 -7.30 4.83
CA ILE A 239 -4.99 -8.66 5.40
C ILE A 239 -5.95 -9.57 4.62
N VAL A 240 -7.06 -9.01 4.13
CA VAL A 240 -8.13 -9.74 3.45
C VAL A 240 -7.63 -10.47 2.20
N TYR A 241 -6.87 -9.80 1.32
CA TYR A 241 -6.48 -10.43 0.06
C TYR A 241 -5.43 -11.54 0.23
N TYR A 242 -4.63 -11.56 1.29
CA TYR A 242 -3.75 -12.68 1.59
C TYR A 242 -4.52 -13.92 2.02
N ILE A 243 -5.50 -13.75 2.91
CA ILE A 243 -6.40 -14.83 3.32
C ILE A 243 -7.24 -15.28 2.13
N SER A 244 -7.73 -14.35 1.32
CA SER A 244 -8.50 -14.64 0.11
C SER A 244 -7.70 -15.47 -0.89
N ALA A 245 -6.43 -15.09 -1.16
CA ALA A 245 -5.55 -15.85 -2.05
C ALA A 245 -5.36 -17.30 -1.60
N TYR A 246 -5.17 -17.54 -0.31
CA TYR A 246 -5.06 -18.90 0.22
C TYR A 246 -6.37 -19.67 0.07
N CYS A 247 -7.51 -19.05 0.35
CA CYS A 247 -8.83 -19.66 0.15
C CYS A 247 -9.06 -20.02 -1.33
N ASP A 248 -8.57 -19.20 -2.26
CA ASP A 248 -8.69 -19.47 -3.70
C ASP A 248 -7.76 -20.60 -4.14
N LEU A 249 -6.55 -20.72 -3.57
CA LEU A 249 -5.68 -21.90 -3.76
C LEU A 249 -6.35 -23.18 -3.27
N LEU A 250 -7.00 -23.15 -2.11
CA LEU A 250 -7.79 -24.27 -1.58
C LEU A 250 -8.95 -24.64 -2.52
N ALA A 251 -9.71 -23.63 -2.96
CA ALA A 251 -10.85 -23.85 -3.85
C ALA A 251 -10.45 -24.43 -5.21
N GLN A 252 -9.27 -24.05 -5.72
CA GLN A 252 -8.70 -24.58 -6.95
C GLN A 252 -8.05 -25.97 -6.78
N GLY A 253 -7.97 -26.50 -5.54
CA GLY A 253 -7.25 -27.73 -5.26
C GLY A 253 -5.73 -27.63 -5.45
N ALA A 254 -5.21 -26.42 -5.49
CA ALA A 254 -3.78 -26.15 -5.65
C ALA A 254 -2.98 -26.48 -4.37
N VAL A 255 -3.60 -26.32 -3.21
CA VAL A 255 -3.04 -26.69 -1.89
C VAL A 255 -4.09 -27.42 -1.07
N THR A 256 -3.62 -28.17 -0.08
CA THR A 256 -4.46 -28.77 0.96
C THR A 256 -4.50 -27.86 2.20
N GLU A 257 -5.53 -27.97 3.03
CA GLU A 257 -5.65 -27.15 4.25
C GLU A 257 -4.46 -27.40 5.18
N GLY A 258 -3.79 -26.35 5.60
CA GLY A 258 -2.58 -26.41 6.42
C GLY A 258 -1.27 -26.51 5.61
N GLU A 259 -1.32 -26.73 4.31
CA GLU A 259 -0.12 -26.71 3.45
C GLU A 259 0.45 -25.29 3.38
N PRO A 260 1.75 -25.09 3.69
CA PRO A 260 2.33 -23.76 3.70
C PRO A 260 2.47 -23.18 2.29
N VAL A 261 2.27 -21.86 2.18
CA VAL A 261 2.45 -21.07 0.95
C VAL A 261 3.38 -19.91 1.26
N ASN A 262 4.35 -19.66 0.39
CA ASN A 262 5.16 -18.44 0.48
C ASN A 262 4.46 -17.26 -0.20
N PHE A 263 4.73 -16.04 0.28
CA PHE A 263 4.33 -14.83 -0.43
C PHE A 263 5.56 -13.99 -0.74
N CYS A 264 5.68 -13.56 -2.01
CA CYS A 264 6.69 -12.60 -2.44
C CYS A 264 6.04 -11.25 -2.73
N VAL A 265 6.51 -10.21 -2.05
CA VAL A 265 5.83 -8.92 -2.00
C VAL A 265 6.79 -7.80 -2.36
N PRO A 266 6.53 -7.05 -3.47
CA PRO A 266 7.27 -5.82 -3.75
C PRO A 266 7.02 -4.82 -2.62
N THR A 267 8.08 -4.39 -1.94
CA THR A 267 7.96 -3.74 -0.65
C THR A 267 8.65 -2.38 -0.61
N GLY A 268 7.90 -1.33 -0.28
CA GLY A 268 8.39 0.00 0.08
C GLY A 268 8.09 0.29 1.56
N ASN A 269 6.96 0.94 1.86
CA ASN A 269 6.55 1.34 3.23
C ASN A 269 6.14 0.18 4.16
N PHE A 270 6.42 -1.06 3.80
CA PHE A 270 6.19 -2.29 4.58
C PHE A 270 4.71 -2.62 4.88
N GLY A 271 3.77 -1.78 4.55
CA GLY A 271 2.34 -1.97 4.87
C GLY A 271 1.76 -3.24 4.24
N ASN A 272 2.06 -3.49 2.98
CA ASN A 272 1.59 -4.65 2.23
C ASN A 272 2.11 -5.96 2.83
N ILE A 273 3.41 -6.15 2.95
CA ILE A 273 4.00 -7.38 3.49
C ILE A 273 3.70 -7.57 5.00
N LEU A 274 3.54 -6.47 5.75
CA LEU A 274 3.09 -6.51 7.15
C LEU A 274 1.67 -7.09 7.25
N SER A 275 0.79 -6.79 6.30
CA SER A 275 -0.56 -7.38 6.26
C SER A 275 -0.53 -8.89 6.03
N ALA A 276 0.44 -9.41 5.25
CA ALA A 276 0.70 -10.85 5.16
C ALA A 276 1.21 -11.42 6.48
N PHE A 277 2.06 -10.68 7.20
CA PHE A 277 2.50 -11.07 8.54
C PHE A 277 1.32 -11.15 9.53
N TYR A 278 0.41 -10.18 9.52
CA TYR A 278 -0.81 -10.26 10.33
C TYR A 278 -1.66 -11.50 9.96
N ALA A 279 -1.83 -11.80 8.67
CA ALA A 279 -2.53 -13.00 8.23
C ALA A 279 -1.85 -14.28 8.76
N LYS A 280 -0.51 -14.35 8.72
CA LYS A 280 0.27 -15.45 9.32
C LYS A 280 0.00 -15.57 10.82
N GLU A 281 0.05 -14.47 11.54
CA GLU A 281 -0.23 -14.45 12.98
C GLU A 281 -1.70 -14.79 13.29
N MET A 282 -2.64 -14.54 12.39
CA MET A 282 -4.02 -15.02 12.51
C MET A 282 -4.14 -16.55 12.35
N GLY A 283 -3.12 -17.22 11.84
CA GLY A 283 -3.09 -18.67 11.64
C GLY A 283 -3.15 -19.09 10.16
N LEU A 284 -2.98 -18.15 9.21
CA LEU A 284 -2.84 -18.51 7.80
C LEU A 284 -1.52 -19.32 7.62
N PRO A 285 -1.54 -20.48 6.92
CA PRO A 285 -0.34 -21.29 6.70
C PRO A 285 0.62 -20.59 5.74
N ILE A 286 1.39 -19.63 6.23
CA ILE A 286 2.44 -18.94 5.48
C ILE A 286 3.79 -19.54 5.86
N GLY A 287 4.53 -20.00 4.86
CA GLY A 287 5.92 -20.44 5.01
C GLY A 287 6.84 -19.24 5.21
N ARG A 288 7.26 -18.61 4.13
CA ARG A 288 8.13 -17.45 4.10
C ARG A 288 7.45 -16.22 3.49
N LEU A 289 7.86 -15.06 3.97
CA LEU A 289 7.52 -13.76 3.38
C LEU A 289 8.79 -13.20 2.71
N LEU A 290 8.79 -13.16 1.39
CA LEU A 290 9.90 -12.62 0.62
C LEU A 290 9.67 -11.12 0.43
N CYS A 291 10.53 -10.31 1.07
CA CYS A 291 10.53 -8.86 1.00
C CYS A 291 11.39 -8.43 -0.19
N ALA A 292 10.75 -8.12 -1.29
CA ALA A 292 11.42 -7.73 -2.52
C ALA A 292 11.61 -6.22 -2.58
N SER A 293 12.85 -5.77 -2.73
CA SER A 293 13.27 -4.38 -2.86
C SER A 293 13.80 -4.09 -4.27
N ASN A 294 13.71 -2.84 -4.70
CA ASN A 294 14.48 -2.35 -5.85
C ASN A 294 15.89 -1.91 -5.38
N SER A 295 16.58 -1.10 -6.19
CA SER A 295 17.92 -0.58 -5.85
C SER A 295 17.97 0.19 -4.52
N ASN A 296 16.84 0.68 -4.02
CA ASN A 296 16.69 1.23 -2.66
C ASN A 296 16.48 0.11 -1.63
N ASN A 297 17.47 -0.74 -1.46
CA ASN A 297 17.39 -2.05 -0.78
C ASN A 297 17.60 -2.00 0.75
N VAL A 298 17.23 -0.92 1.42
CA VAL A 298 17.40 -0.75 2.88
C VAL A 298 16.77 -1.90 3.69
N LEU A 299 15.62 -2.43 3.24
CA LEU A 299 14.94 -3.54 3.91
C LEU A 299 15.69 -4.86 3.73
N THR A 300 16.27 -5.11 2.57
CA THR A 300 17.09 -6.30 2.32
C THR A 300 18.27 -6.35 3.27
N ASP A 301 19.02 -5.25 3.38
CA ASP A 301 20.14 -5.14 4.31
C ASP A 301 19.71 -5.25 5.78
N PHE A 302 18.59 -4.60 6.14
CA PHE A 302 18.06 -4.69 7.50
C PHE A 302 17.69 -6.13 7.88
N ILE A 303 16.99 -6.86 7.02
CA ILE A 303 16.61 -8.27 7.28
C ILE A 303 17.88 -9.14 7.43
N ALA A 304 18.91 -8.89 6.60
CA ALA A 304 20.15 -9.65 6.65
C ALA A 304 20.99 -9.34 7.89
N THR A 305 21.11 -8.08 8.28
CA THR A 305 22.09 -7.62 9.29
C THR A 305 21.48 -7.19 10.61
N GLY A 306 20.20 -6.87 10.66
CA GLY A 306 19.53 -6.22 11.79
C GLY A 306 19.87 -4.73 11.93
N LYS A 307 20.68 -4.17 11.02
CA LYS A 307 20.99 -2.74 10.98
C LYS A 307 20.11 -2.03 9.98
N TYR A 308 19.28 -1.12 10.47
CA TYR A 308 18.55 -0.19 9.60
C TYR A 308 19.38 1.08 9.41
N ASP A 309 19.69 1.43 8.15
CA ASP A 309 20.56 2.56 7.84
C ASP A 309 20.04 3.32 6.61
N ARG A 310 19.49 4.53 6.84
CA ARG A 310 19.00 5.42 5.78
C ARG A 310 20.08 6.32 5.20
N ASN A 311 21.30 6.33 5.77
CA ASN A 311 22.41 7.15 5.32
C ASN A 311 23.09 6.51 4.11
N ARG A 312 22.35 6.45 3.00
CA ARG A 312 22.75 5.83 1.73
C ARG A 312 22.25 6.65 0.55
N PRO A 313 22.79 6.45 -0.66
CA PRO A 313 22.24 7.07 -1.86
C PRO A 313 20.76 6.71 -2.04
N PHE A 314 19.99 7.66 -2.56
CA PHE A 314 18.63 7.46 -3.04
C PHE A 314 18.65 7.31 -4.55
N TYR A 315 17.96 6.31 -5.08
CA TYR A 315 17.85 6.03 -6.50
C TYR A 315 16.42 6.26 -6.97
N ASN A 316 16.25 7.03 -8.03
CA ASN A 316 14.99 7.07 -8.78
C ASN A 316 14.97 5.86 -9.71
N THR A 317 13.97 5.00 -9.57
CA THR A 317 13.88 3.73 -10.29
C THR A 317 12.64 3.65 -11.15
N VAL A 318 12.55 2.63 -12.03
CA VAL A 318 11.35 2.31 -12.80
C VAL A 318 10.21 1.75 -11.93
N SER A 319 10.45 1.48 -10.65
CA SER A 319 9.46 1.01 -9.67
C SER A 319 9.26 2.02 -8.52
N PRO A 320 8.76 3.25 -8.82
CA PRO A 320 8.83 4.41 -7.91
C PRO A 320 8.06 4.24 -6.59
N SER A 321 7.07 3.35 -6.51
CA SER A 321 6.36 3.09 -5.25
C SER A 321 7.22 2.40 -4.19
N MET A 322 8.39 1.90 -4.58
CA MET A 322 9.38 1.25 -3.71
C MET A 322 10.59 2.14 -3.44
N ASP A 323 10.65 3.35 -4.03
CA ASP A 323 11.74 4.31 -3.82
C ASP A 323 11.61 4.95 -2.45
N ILE A 324 12.18 4.29 -1.44
CA ILE A 324 12.13 4.73 -0.05
C ILE A 324 13.48 4.50 0.66
N LEU A 325 13.80 5.38 1.60
CA LEU A 325 14.87 5.18 2.59
C LEU A 325 14.30 4.95 4.00
N ILE A 326 13.04 5.30 4.24
CA ILE A 326 12.34 5.07 5.51
C ILE A 326 11.08 4.25 5.25
N SER A 327 11.08 3.03 5.76
CA SER A 327 9.96 2.09 5.66
C SER A 327 9.07 2.19 6.90
N SER A 328 8.02 3.01 6.82
CA SER A 328 7.26 3.48 7.97
C SER A 328 6.56 2.37 8.79
N ASN A 329 6.02 1.33 8.14
CA ASN A 329 5.29 0.27 8.86
C ASN A 329 6.19 -0.80 9.47
N LEU A 330 7.50 -0.77 9.23
CA LEU A 330 8.45 -1.66 9.90
C LEU A 330 8.40 -1.48 11.42
N GLU A 331 8.09 -0.27 11.88
CA GLU A 331 7.89 0.04 13.29
C GLU A 331 6.84 -0.86 13.96
N ARG A 332 5.73 -1.19 13.26
CA ARG A 332 4.71 -2.12 13.76
C ARG A 332 5.26 -3.55 13.91
N LEU A 333 6.07 -4.01 12.96
CA LEU A 333 6.72 -5.31 13.08
C LEU A 333 7.64 -5.38 14.29
N LEU A 334 8.48 -4.35 14.50
CA LEU A 334 9.39 -4.29 15.65
C LEU A 334 8.64 -4.33 16.98
N TYR A 335 7.52 -3.61 17.09
CA TYR A 335 6.66 -3.64 18.26
C TYR A 335 6.09 -5.05 18.52
N LEU A 336 5.56 -5.71 17.49
CA LEU A 336 5.01 -7.06 17.62
C LEU A 336 6.09 -8.09 18.02
N LEU A 337 7.26 -8.05 17.40
CA LEU A 337 8.34 -8.99 17.65
C LEU A 337 9.08 -8.73 18.99
N SER A 338 9.00 -7.51 19.53
CA SER A 338 9.52 -7.18 20.86
C SER A 338 8.62 -7.67 22.00
N GLY A 339 7.43 -8.16 21.69
CA GLY A 339 6.43 -8.52 22.69
C GLY A 339 5.66 -7.29 23.23
N GLY A 340 5.63 -6.20 22.47
CA GLY A 340 4.91 -4.97 22.83
C GLY A 340 5.76 -3.97 23.64
N ASP A 341 7.08 -3.98 23.50
CA ASP A 341 7.99 -3.04 24.16
C ASP A 341 7.98 -1.69 23.40
N ASP A 342 7.11 -0.79 23.82
CA ASP A 342 6.94 0.55 23.25
C ASP A 342 8.17 1.44 23.45
N LYS A 343 8.87 1.30 24.59
CA LYS A 343 10.05 2.09 24.90
C LYS A 343 11.24 1.70 24.02
N LEU A 344 11.41 0.40 23.77
CA LEU A 344 12.41 -0.10 22.85
C LEU A 344 12.17 0.45 21.45
N VAL A 345 10.93 0.38 20.97
CA VAL A 345 10.56 0.87 19.64
C VAL A 345 10.71 2.40 19.55
N ALA A 346 10.26 3.15 20.55
CA ALA A 346 10.48 4.60 20.62
C ALA A 346 11.98 4.94 20.58
N GLY A 347 12.83 4.14 21.24
CA GLY A 347 14.28 4.25 21.19
C GLY A 347 14.83 4.10 19.77
N TYR A 348 14.45 3.06 19.04
CA TYR A 348 14.85 2.85 17.64
C TYR A 348 14.42 3.99 16.72
N MET A 349 13.19 4.48 16.90
CA MET A 349 12.68 5.59 16.06
C MET A 349 13.41 6.90 16.39
N LYS A 350 13.78 7.11 17.63
CA LYS A 350 14.61 8.26 18.03
C LYS A 350 16.02 8.16 17.42
N GLU A 351 16.68 7.01 17.51
CA GLU A 351 18.01 6.79 16.88
C GLU A 351 17.94 7.02 15.38
N LEU A 352 16.90 6.49 14.70
CA LEU A 352 16.68 6.70 13.27
C LEU A 352 16.53 8.19 12.93
N SER A 353 15.83 8.94 13.78
CA SER A 353 15.67 10.39 13.60
C SER A 353 16.98 11.14 13.78
N ASP A 354 17.72 10.83 14.85
CA ASP A 354 18.89 11.59 15.29
C ASP A 354 20.15 11.25 14.45
N THR A 355 20.33 9.97 14.10
CA THR A 355 21.57 9.48 13.47
C THR A 355 21.35 8.88 12.07
N GLY A 356 20.10 8.65 11.70
CA GLY A 356 19.74 7.98 10.43
C GLY A 356 19.87 6.46 10.47
N CYS A 357 20.19 5.84 11.62
CA CYS A 357 20.32 4.39 11.72
C CYS A 357 19.97 3.89 13.13
N TYR A 358 19.64 2.59 13.22
CA TYR A 358 19.53 1.84 14.48
C TYR A 358 19.92 0.38 14.27
N GLN A 359 20.23 -0.34 15.35
CA GLN A 359 20.59 -1.76 15.35
C GLN A 359 19.66 -2.52 16.28
N VAL A 360 18.98 -3.54 15.74
CA VAL A 360 18.20 -4.46 16.60
C VAL A 360 19.09 -5.52 17.22
N SER A 361 18.62 -6.13 18.31
CA SER A 361 19.32 -7.23 18.96
C SER A 361 19.42 -8.46 18.06
N GLU A 362 20.41 -9.32 18.34
CA GLU A 362 20.56 -10.60 17.61
C GLU A 362 19.32 -11.49 17.74
N GLU A 363 18.65 -11.46 18.90
CA GLU A 363 17.39 -12.19 19.11
C GLU A 363 16.29 -11.66 18.17
N MET A 364 16.11 -10.35 18.12
CA MET A 364 15.16 -9.70 17.24
C MET A 364 15.47 -10.01 15.76
N ARG A 365 16.74 -9.94 15.35
CA ARG A 365 17.17 -10.29 14.00
C ARG A 365 16.78 -11.73 13.66
N LYS A 366 17.01 -12.69 14.54
CA LYS A 366 16.61 -14.11 14.33
C LYS A 366 15.10 -14.27 14.20
N LYS A 367 14.30 -13.55 15.01
CA LYS A 367 12.84 -13.54 14.88
C LYS A 367 12.42 -13.00 13.51
N ILE A 368 13.01 -11.90 13.03
CA ILE A 368 12.75 -11.36 11.70
C ILE A 368 13.08 -12.41 10.64
N GLN A 369 14.30 -12.96 10.67
CA GLN A 369 14.78 -13.95 9.68
C GLN A 369 14.04 -15.30 9.72
N SER A 370 13.34 -15.62 10.80
CA SER A 370 12.50 -16.84 10.87
C SER A 370 11.25 -16.73 9.98
N VAL A 371 10.83 -15.51 9.64
CA VAL A 371 9.63 -15.24 8.83
C VAL A 371 9.99 -14.60 7.49
N PHE A 372 10.85 -13.59 7.50
CA PHE A 372 11.16 -12.77 6.33
C PHE A 372 12.48 -13.20 5.67
N VAL A 373 12.49 -13.07 4.35
CA VAL A 373 13.69 -13.17 3.50
C VAL A 373 13.78 -11.89 2.68
N GLY A 374 14.89 -11.19 2.72
CA GLY A 374 15.14 -10.00 1.91
C GLY A 374 15.83 -10.35 0.61
N GLY A 375 15.45 -9.69 -0.47
CA GLY A 375 16.13 -9.73 -1.76
C GLY A 375 15.91 -8.42 -2.53
N PHE A 376 16.70 -8.16 -3.56
CA PHE A 376 16.51 -6.98 -4.37
C PHE A 376 16.80 -7.25 -5.86
N SER A 377 16.28 -6.36 -6.71
CA SER A 377 16.48 -6.37 -8.16
C SER A 377 17.04 -5.02 -8.59
N SER A 378 18.05 -5.03 -9.46
CA SER A 378 18.50 -3.85 -10.18
C SER A 378 17.55 -3.47 -11.32
N GLU A 379 17.73 -2.29 -11.90
CA GLU A 379 16.92 -1.85 -13.06
C GLU A 379 17.02 -2.84 -14.23
N ALA A 380 18.25 -3.23 -14.60
CA ALA A 380 18.47 -4.16 -15.70
C ALA A 380 17.85 -5.55 -15.45
N GLU A 381 17.90 -6.05 -14.22
CA GLU A 381 17.26 -7.33 -13.85
C GLU A 381 15.74 -7.20 -13.86
N THR A 382 15.20 -6.06 -13.45
CA THR A 382 13.76 -5.76 -13.47
C THR A 382 13.24 -5.75 -14.90
N GLU A 383 13.91 -5.03 -15.81
CA GLU A 383 13.55 -5.00 -17.24
C GLU A 383 13.66 -6.38 -17.89
N ALA A 384 14.78 -7.08 -17.65
CA ALA A 384 14.96 -8.46 -18.17
C ALA A 384 13.85 -9.41 -17.68
N THR A 385 13.39 -9.23 -16.43
CA THR A 385 12.31 -10.05 -15.88
C THR A 385 10.96 -9.79 -16.55
N ILE A 386 10.64 -8.54 -16.90
CA ILE A 386 9.42 -8.21 -17.68
C ILE A 386 9.45 -8.92 -19.04
N GLY A 387 10.57 -8.79 -19.76
CA GLY A 387 10.76 -9.45 -21.07
C GLY A 387 10.61 -10.98 -20.95
N LYS A 388 11.30 -11.59 -19.98
CA LYS A 388 11.23 -13.02 -19.69
C LYS A 388 9.80 -13.50 -19.43
N MET A 389 9.05 -12.79 -18.56
CA MET A 389 7.67 -13.13 -18.23
C MET A 389 6.76 -13.08 -19.45
N MET A 390 6.96 -12.09 -20.33
CA MET A 390 6.19 -11.99 -21.57
C MET A 390 6.57 -13.10 -22.55
N ASP A 391 7.84 -13.43 -22.69
CA ASP A 391 8.33 -14.43 -23.65
C ASP A 391 7.96 -15.85 -23.25
N GLU A 392 8.19 -16.23 -21.98
CA GLU A 392 8.04 -17.60 -21.48
C GLU A 392 6.60 -17.90 -21.05
N HIS A 393 5.91 -16.94 -20.42
CA HIS A 393 4.58 -17.16 -19.81
C HIS A 393 3.46 -16.42 -20.55
N LYS A 394 3.76 -15.57 -21.55
CA LYS A 394 2.78 -14.69 -22.20
C LYS A 394 1.99 -13.85 -21.21
N TYR A 395 2.69 -13.44 -20.15
CA TYR A 395 2.12 -12.74 -19.03
C TYR A 395 2.85 -11.42 -18.80
N LEU A 396 2.17 -10.32 -19.08
CA LEU A 396 2.70 -8.97 -18.90
C LEU A 396 2.59 -8.54 -17.45
N ILE A 397 3.70 -8.08 -16.87
CA ILE A 397 3.78 -7.60 -15.49
C ILE A 397 4.31 -6.16 -15.44
N ASP A 398 3.97 -5.44 -14.38
CA ASP A 398 4.54 -4.12 -14.10
C ASP A 398 5.93 -4.21 -13.46
N THR A 399 6.61 -3.08 -13.41
CA THR A 399 7.98 -2.97 -12.90
C THR A 399 8.13 -3.43 -11.45
N HIS A 400 7.15 -3.15 -10.58
CA HIS A 400 7.17 -3.59 -9.17
C HIS A 400 6.99 -5.11 -9.05
N THR A 401 6.06 -5.66 -9.81
CA THR A 401 5.82 -7.11 -9.87
C THR A 401 7.07 -7.83 -10.41
N ALA A 402 7.77 -7.24 -11.38
CA ALA A 402 9.01 -7.78 -11.91
C ALA A 402 10.11 -7.89 -10.85
N VAL A 403 10.28 -6.88 -9.99
CA VAL A 403 11.19 -6.94 -8.85
C VAL A 403 10.88 -8.17 -7.98
N ALA A 404 9.60 -8.43 -7.70
CA ALA A 404 9.21 -9.57 -6.86
C ALA A 404 9.47 -10.93 -7.56
N PHE A 405 9.21 -11.04 -8.87
CA PHE A 405 9.52 -12.26 -9.61
C PHE A 405 11.02 -12.55 -9.66
N HIS A 406 11.85 -11.51 -9.88
CA HIS A 406 13.30 -11.64 -9.84
C HIS A 406 13.80 -12.14 -8.47
N VAL A 407 13.33 -11.52 -7.38
CA VAL A 407 13.68 -11.93 -6.01
C VAL A 407 13.22 -13.36 -5.72
N LEU A 408 12.05 -13.78 -6.18
CA LEU A 408 11.58 -15.17 -6.05
C LEU A 408 12.50 -16.15 -6.78
N GLU A 409 12.94 -15.82 -8.00
CA GLU A 409 13.86 -16.66 -8.77
C GLU A 409 15.22 -16.78 -8.05
N GLN A 410 15.77 -15.67 -7.55
CA GLN A 410 17.00 -15.69 -6.73
C GLN A 410 16.84 -16.58 -5.51
N TYR A 411 15.77 -16.38 -4.72
CA TYR A 411 15.49 -17.15 -3.52
C TYR A 411 15.44 -18.66 -3.80
N ARG A 412 14.70 -19.08 -4.83
CA ARG A 412 14.59 -20.49 -5.22
C ARG A 412 15.94 -21.08 -5.65
N LYS A 413 16.73 -20.30 -6.38
CA LYS A 413 18.07 -20.72 -6.83
C LYS A 413 19.02 -20.92 -5.66
N GLU A 414 18.95 -20.05 -4.65
CA GLU A 414 19.85 -20.09 -3.48
C GLU A 414 19.45 -21.16 -2.46
N THR A 415 18.14 -21.37 -2.25
CA THR A 415 17.64 -22.23 -1.17
C THR A 415 17.17 -23.61 -1.65
N GLY A 416 16.83 -23.76 -2.92
CA GLY A 416 16.15 -24.94 -3.44
C GLY A 416 14.69 -25.09 -3.00
N ASP A 417 14.11 -24.08 -2.33
CA ASP A 417 12.71 -24.11 -1.84
C ASP A 417 11.72 -24.17 -3.00
N GLN A 418 10.89 -25.23 -3.03
CA GLN A 418 9.86 -25.47 -4.04
C GLN A 418 8.44 -25.22 -3.49
N THR A 419 8.33 -24.61 -2.30
CA THR A 419 7.04 -24.25 -1.71
C THR A 419 6.27 -23.33 -2.68
N LYS A 420 5.00 -23.66 -2.90
CA LYS A 420 4.13 -22.81 -3.74
C LYS A 420 4.18 -21.36 -3.27
N THR A 421 4.39 -20.47 -4.21
CA THR A 421 4.58 -19.04 -3.90
C THR A 421 3.56 -18.19 -4.65
N VAL A 422 2.95 -17.28 -3.92
CA VAL A 422 2.08 -16.23 -4.47
C VAL A 422 2.87 -14.93 -4.55
N VAL A 423 3.00 -14.38 -5.74
CA VAL A 423 3.59 -13.05 -5.98
C VAL A 423 2.49 -12.01 -5.95
N ALA A 424 2.63 -10.99 -5.13
CA ALA A 424 1.69 -9.86 -5.10
C ALA A 424 1.96 -8.92 -6.29
N SER A 425 1.06 -8.91 -7.26
CA SER A 425 1.10 -7.98 -8.40
C SER A 425 0.40 -6.69 -8.00
N THR A 426 1.18 -5.63 -7.83
CA THR A 426 0.74 -4.42 -7.11
C THR A 426 0.24 -3.30 -8.01
N ALA A 427 0.48 -3.37 -9.32
CA ALA A 427 0.01 -2.38 -10.28
C ALA A 427 -0.21 -3.00 -11.66
N SER A 428 -1.06 -2.35 -12.47
CA SER A 428 -1.17 -2.68 -13.88
C SER A 428 0.08 -2.22 -14.64
N PRO A 429 0.61 -3.03 -15.57
CA PRO A 429 1.75 -2.65 -16.41
C PRO A 429 1.49 -1.38 -17.22
N PHE A 430 0.24 -1.08 -17.55
CA PHE A 430 -0.18 0.12 -18.25
C PHE A 430 0.00 1.43 -17.48
N LYS A 431 0.37 1.38 -16.21
CA LYS A 431 0.76 2.59 -15.45
C LYS A 431 2.21 3.00 -15.69
N PHE A 432 3.01 2.09 -16.20
CA PHE A 432 4.45 2.21 -16.41
C PHE A 432 4.82 1.86 -17.85
N CYS A 433 3.97 2.28 -18.81
CA CYS A 433 4.09 1.93 -20.23
C CYS A 433 5.48 2.17 -20.79
N ASP A 434 6.11 3.29 -20.44
CA ASP A 434 7.44 3.67 -20.96
C ASP A 434 8.49 2.61 -20.59
N ALA A 435 8.62 2.28 -19.30
CA ALA A 435 9.56 1.27 -18.81
C ALA A 435 9.21 -0.16 -19.29
N VAL A 436 7.91 -0.48 -19.37
CA VAL A 436 7.47 -1.79 -19.86
C VAL A 436 7.77 -1.94 -21.37
N LEU A 437 7.58 -0.90 -22.19
CA LEU A 437 7.95 -0.92 -23.60
C LEU A 437 9.47 -1.03 -23.81
N ASP A 438 10.28 -0.37 -22.95
CA ASP A 438 11.74 -0.56 -22.97
C ASP A 438 12.11 -2.02 -22.72
N ALA A 439 11.53 -2.62 -21.69
CA ALA A 439 11.73 -4.04 -21.36
C ALA A 439 11.28 -5.00 -22.49
N LEU A 440 10.34 -4.58 -23.33
CA LEU A 440 9.91 -5.30 -24.53
C LEU A 440 10.70 -4.92 -25.79
N ASN A 441 11.81 -4.17 -25.65
CA ASN A 441 12.70 -3.73 -26.73
C ASN A 441 12.03 -2.83 -27.79
N VAL A 442 11.05 -2.03 -27.42
CA VAL A 442 10.41 -1.06 -28.30
C VAL A 442 11.20 0.24 -28.28
N THR A 443 11.84 0.56 -29.41
CA THR A 443 12.73 1.74 -29.53
C THR A 443 12.01 3.01 -29.99
N ASP A 444 10.92 2.88 -30.74
CA ASP A 444 10.12 4.02 -31.22
C ASP A 444 8.83 4.10 -30.40
N LYS A 445 8.95 4.82 -29.27
CA LYS A 445 7.86 4.94 -28.32
C LYS A 445 6.99 6.15 -28.62
N ALA A 446 5.68 5.95 -28.51
CA ALA A 446 4.69 7.02 -28.49
C ALA A 446 4.86 7.92 -27.26
N THR A 447 4.10 8.97 -27.14
CA THR A 447 4.11 9.90 -26.00
C THR A 447 2.73 10.07 -25.38
N GLY A 448 2.69 10.39 -24.07
CA GLY A 448 1.43 10.62 -23.38
C GLY A 448 0.51 9.39 -23.38
N THR A 449 -0.77 9.59 -23.62
CA THR A 449 -1.77 8.50 -23.62
C THR A 449 -1.64 7.53 -24.78
N ALA A 450 -0.96 7.88 -25.87
CA ALA A 450 -0.71 6.98 -26.99
C ALA A 450 0.21 5.80 -26.61
N LEU A 451 0.99 5.93 -25.53
CA LEU A 451 1.74 4.80 -24.93
C LEU A 451 0.82 3.65 -24.52
N LEU A 452 -0.40 3.93 -24.07
CA LEU A 452 -1.38 2.90 -23.69
C LEU A 452 -1.80 2.06 -24.88
N ASP A 453 -2.12 2.73 -26.00
CA ASP A 453 -2.51 2.06 -27.23
C ASP A 453 -1.34 1.25 -27.81
N GLN A 454 -0.11 1.81 -27.77
CA GLN A 454 1.10 1.12 -28.23
C GLN A 454 1.42 -0.12 -27.38
N LEU A 455 1.35 -0.02 -26.04
CA LEU A 455 1.57 -1.18 -25.20
C LEU A 455 0.50 -2.25 -25.39
N ALA A 456 -0.76 -1.85 -25.62
CA ALA A 456 -1.83 -2.79 -25.92
C ALA A 456 -1.56 -3.54 -27.25
N GLU A 457 -1.08 -2.86 -28.28
CA GLU A 457 -0.72 -3.48 -29.56
C GLU A 457 0.46 -4.44 -29.42
N VAL A 458 1.54 -4.01 -28.76
CA VAL A 458 2.76 -4.83 -28.58
C VAL A 458 2.51 -6.05 -27.71
N SER A 459 1.75 -5.90 -26.62
CA SER A 459 1.49 -7.00 -25.68
C SER A 459 0.33 -7.91 -26.07
N GLY A 460 -0.56 -7.44 -26.96
CA GLY A 460 -1.82 -8.12 -27.28
C GLY A 460 -2.85 -8.06 -26.13
N MET A 461 -2.62 -7.25 -25.09
CA MET A 461 -3.50 -7.09 -23.94
C MET A 461 -4.21 -5.74 -23.99
N PRO A 462 -5.52 -5.66 -23.67
CA PRO A 462 -6.21 -4.37 -23.63
C PRO A 462 -5.75 -3.55 -22.40
N ALA A 463 -5.61 -2.25 -22.59
CA ALA A 463 -5.42 -1.34 -21.46
C ALA A 463 -6.66 -1.38 -20.55
N PRO A 464 -6.51 -1.40 -19.21
CA PRO A 464 -7.63 -1.29 -18.27
C PRO A 464 -8.46 -0.04 -18.55
N GLN A 465 -9.78 -0.20 -18.51
CA GLN A 465 -10.73 0.87 -18.85
C GLN A 465 -10.46 2.20 -18.10
N PRO A 466 -10.12 2.23 -16.80
CA PRO A 466 -9.79 3.48 -16.12
C PRO A 466 -8.59 4.23 -16.69
N LEU A 467 -7.64 3.53 -17.32
CA LEU A 467 -6.47 4.12 -18.00
C LEU A 467 -6.78 4.48 -19.45
N ALA A 468 -7.44 3.58 -20.18
CA ALA A 468 -7.79 3.80 -21.60
C ALA A 468 -8.65 5.07 -21.82
N THR A 469 -9.48 5.43 -20.83
CA THR A 469 -10.35 6.62 -20.90
C THR A 469 -9.68 7.92 -20.44
N LEU A 470 -8.42 7.89 -20.01
CA LEU A 470 -7.74 9.11 -19.54
C LEU A 470 -7.63 10.19 -20.64
N LYS A 471 -7.47 9.77 -21.90
CA LYS A 471 -7.39 10.68 -23.05
C LYS A 471 -8.63 11.55 -23.23
N ASP A 472 -9.79 11.09 -22.74
CA ASP A 472 -11.08 11.77 -22.89
C ASP A 472 -11.42 12.64 -21.68
N LYS A 473 -10.59 12.61 -20.61
CA LYS A 473 -10.84 13.35 -19.37
C LYS A 473 -10.28 14.77 -19.43
N GLN A 474 -11.02 15.70 -18.83
CA GLN A 474 -10.58 17.09 -18.70
C GLN A 474 -9.45 17.21 -17.66
N VAL A 475 -8.35 17.83 -18.02
CA VAL A 475 -7.30 18.24 -17.10
C VAL A 475 -7.82 19.38 -16.22
N ARG A 476 -7.86 19.18 -14.92
CA ARG A 476 -8.39 20.14 -13.93
C ARG A 476 -7.29 20.78 -13.10
N PHE A 477 -6.23 20.03 -12.80
CA PHE A 477 -5.16 20.44 -11.88
C PHE A 477 -3.83 20.55 -12.62
N THR A 478 -3.36 21.80 -12.75
CA THR A 478 -2.09 22.13 -13.40
C THR A 478 -1.19 22.97 -12.48
N SER A 479 -1.65 23.24 -11.24
CA SER A 479 -0.93 24.10 -10.31
C SER A 479 0.30 23.38 -9.75
N TRP A 480 1.31 24.18 -9.47
CA TRP A 480 2.50 23.77 -8.73
C TRP A 480 2.82 24.78 -7.64
N THR A 481 3.60 24.37 -6.67
CA THR A 481 3.96 25.20 -5.52
C THR A 481 5.39 24.90 -5.07
N GLU A 482 6.03 25.88 -4.45
CA GLU A 482 7.23 25.66 -3.65
C GLU A 482 6.85 25.01 -2.31
N LYS A 483 7.76 24.26 -1.71
CA LYS A 483 7.54 23.56 -0.45
C LYS A 483 7.08 24.51 0.68
N GLU A 484 7.65 25.69 0.75
CA GLU A 484 7.36 26.72 1.75
C GLU A 484 5.95 27.30 1.60
N GLN A 485 5.34 27.17 0.43
CA GLN A 485 4.02 27.72 0.13
C GLN A 485 2.88 26.70 0.27
N MET A 486 3.18 25.43 0.59
CA MET A 486 2.17 24.37 0.73
C MET A 486 1.08 24.72 1.75
N ARG A 487 1.41 25.45 2.84
CA ARG A 487 0.42 25.95 3.81
C ARG A 487 -0.64 26.83 3.13
N ALA A 488 -0.21 27.78 2.31
CA ALA A 488 -1.13 28.66 1.59
C ALA A 488 -2.06 27.87 0.66
N VAL A 489 -1.53 26.87 -0.04
CA VAL A 489 -2.33 26.00 -0.91
C VAL A 489 -3.43 25.28 -0.13
N VAL A 490 -3.11 24.73 1.05
CA VAL A 490 -4.11 24.05 1.91
C VAL A 490 -5.15 25.04 2.44
N THR A 491 -4.74 26.22 2.93
CA THR A 491 -5.67 27.20 3.48
C THR A 491 -6.59 27.78 2.41
N ASP A 492 -6.10 27.98 1.18
CA ASP A 492 -6.90 28.44 0.05
C ASP A 492 -7.90 27.37 -0.42
N PHE A 493 -7.50 26.11 -0.46
CA PHE A 493 -8.37 24.98 -0.80
C PHE A 493 -9.53 24.80 0.19
N LEU A 494 -9.35 25.23 1.44
CA LEU A 494 -10.35 25.10 2.50
C LEU A 494 -11.18 26.37 2.73
N LYS A 495 -11.05 27.41 1.88
CA LYS A 495 -11.94 28.57 1.89
C LYS A 495 -13.34 28.18 1.41
#